data_332da999aded0b1bdd030c464f61d013
#
_entry.id   332da999aded0b1bdd030c464f61d013
#
_cell.length_a   1.000
_cell.length_b   1.000
_cell.length_c   1.000
_cell.angle_alpha   90.00
_cell.angle_beta   90.00
_cell.angle_gamma   90.00
#
_symmetry.space_group_name_H-M   'P 1'
#
loop_
_entity.id
_entity.type
_entity.pdbx_description
1 polymer ?
#
loop_
_entity_poly.entity_id
_entity_poly.type
_entity_poly.pdbx_seq_one_letter_code
_entity_poly.pdbx_strand_id
1 'polypeptide(L)'
;MAAFRHAVELGYRYLETDVHLTADGVVVAFHDDVLDRVTDRSGRIADLSWDEVSAARIADTEPIPTLLDLIEAFPDACINIDPKDDAVVPALARILRQADVLDRVCLGAFSDRRLARLRDLLGPTLCTSAGPRSIAGFRVASFGLPMRQPPWHCMQVPTRSNGIRLVDQRFVTAAHDRGLQVHVWTVNDPEEMHLLIDLGVDGIMTDRPSVLRTLLIERGLWA
;
A
#
# COMPACT_ATOMS: atom_id res chain seq x y z
N MET A 1 -7.40 7.15 11.92
CA MET A 1 -8.26 5.99 12.31
C MET A 1 -9.66 6.03 11.70
N ALA A 2 -10.32 7.19 11.60
CA ALA A 2 -11.69 7.29 11.07
C ALA A 2 -11.84 6.74 9.64
N ALA A 3 -10.91 7.03 8.72
CA ALA A 3 -10.93 6.53 7.35
C ALA A 3 -10.86 4.99 7.27
N PHE A 4 -9.99 4.37 8.06
CA PHE A 4 -9.88 2.90 8.11
C PHE A 4 -11.15 2.26 8.68
N ARG A 5 -11.70 2.83 9.76
CA ARG A 5 -12.97 2.37 10.34
C ARG A 5 -14.10 2.45 9.32
N HIS A 6 -14.21 3.57 8.61
CA HIS A 6 -15.20 3.72 7.55
C HIS A 6 -15.05 2.67 6.45
N ALA A 7 -13.83 2.38 6.01
CA ALA A 7 -13.60 1.33 5.01
C ALA A 7 -14.03 -0.06 5.53
N VAL A 8 -13.69 -0.41 6.77
CA VAL A 8 -14.09 -1.69 7.39
C VAL A 8 -15.61 -1.78 7.57
N GLU A 9 -16.26 -0.69 7.98
CA GLU A 9 -17.73 -0.62 8.09
C GLU A 9 -18.43 -0.78 6.74
N LEU A 10 -17.80 -0.37 5.65
CA LEU A 10 -18.26 -0.64 4.30
C LEU A 10 -18.06 -2.11 3.87
N GLY A 11 -17.30 -2.91 4.62
CA GLY A 11 -17.01 -4.31 4.35
C GLY A 11 -15.66 -4.56 3.66
N TYR A 12 -14.80 -3.56 3.55
CA TYR A 12 -13.44 -3.77 3.02
C TYR A 12 -12.59 -4.58 4.00
N ARG A 13 -11.84 -5.53 3.43
CA ARG A 13 -10.86 -6.37 4.16
C ARG A 13 -9.43 -5.93 3.93
N TYR A 14 -9.17 -5.13 2.90
CA TYR A 14 -7.84 -4.67 2.53
C TYR A 14 -7.74 -3.18 2.82
N LEU A 15 -6.80 -2.82 3.67
CA LEU A 15 -6.46 -1.44 4.01
C LEU A 15 -5.07 -1.13 3.44
N GLU A 16 -4.82 0.13 3.12
CA GLU A 16 -3.51 0.58 2.67
C GLU A 16 -3.07 1.76 3.51
N THR A 17 -1.77 1.82 3.83
CA THR A 17 -1.18 2.92 4.58
C THR A 17 0.30 3.08 4.30
N ASP A 18 0.75 4.32 4.40
CA ASP A 18 2.16 4.69 4.40
C ASP A 18 2.68 4.77 5.82
N VAL A 19 3.97 4.48 6.02
CA VAL A 19 4.58 4.57 7.34
C VAL A 19 5.88 5.36 7.36
N HIS A 20 6.02 6.17 8.42
CA HIS A 20 7.20 6.94 8.74
C HIS A 20 7.74 6.58 10.14
N LEU A 21 9.00 6.94 10.40
CA LEU A 21 9.64 6.78 11.70
C LEU A 21 9.82 8.15 12.36
N THR A 22 9.37 8.30 13.59
CA THR A 22 9.67 9.49 14.42
C THR A 22 11.13 9.52 14.89
N ALA A 23 11.60 10.66 15.38
CA ALA A 23 12.98 10.83 15.88
C ALA A 23 13.33 9.85 17.02
N ASP A 24 12.35 9.50 17.83
CA ASP A 24 12.48 8.55 18.96
C ASP A 24 12.09 7.11 18.62
N GLY A 25 11.86 6.80 17.33
CA GLY A 25 11.73 5.44 16.81
C GLY A 25 10.35 4.81 16.84
N VAL A 26 9.28 5.61 16.90
CA VAL A 26 7.89 5.15 16.77
C VAL A 26 7.51 5.11 15.30
N VAL A 27 6.87 4.03 14.85
CA VAL A 27 6.33 3.89 13.48
C VAL A 27 4.91 4.39 13.46
N VAL A 28 4.67 5.43 12.67
CA VAL A 28 3.35 6.07 12.53
C VAL A 28 2.75 5.78 11.15
N ALA A 29 1.43 5.65 11.08
CA ALA A 29 0.68 5.49 9.84
C ALA A 29 0.22 6.87 9.34
N PHE A 30 0.93 7.41 8.33
CA PHE A 30 0.71 8.75 7.79
C PHE A 30 1.32 8.86 6.40
N HIS A 31 0.66 9.59 5.49
CA HIS A 31 1.07 9.66 4.08
C HIS A 31 2.30 10.54 3.85
N ASP A 32 2.24 11.79 4.35
CA ASP A 32 3.26 12.79 4.07
C ASP A 32 4.47 12.64 5.02
N ASP A 33 5.64 13.08 4.61
CA ASP A 33 6.82 13.14 5.49
C ASP A 33 6.80 14.35 6.44
N VAL A 34 5.85 15.29 6.23
CA VAL A 34 5.61 16.49 7.05
C VAL A 34 4.15 16.59 7.49
N LEU A 35 3.90 17.22 8.62
CA LEU A 35 2.56 17.37 9.21
C LEU A 35 1.70 18.45 8.54
N ASP A 36 2.31 19.37 7.81
CA ASP A 36 1.80 20.70 7.42
C ASP A 36 0.53 20.69 6.59
N ARG A 37 0.35 19.72 5.70
CA ARG A 37 -0.74 19.75 4.70
C ARG A 37 -2.12 19.42 5.29
N VAL A 38 -2.17 18.50 6.25
CA VAL A 38 -3.45 17.91 6.70
C VAL A 38 -3.64 17.94 8.21
N THR A 39 -2.69 18.55 8.97
CA THR A 39 -2.80 18.66 10.43
C THR A 39 -2.74 20.12 10.89
N ASP A 40 -3.07 20.32 12.15
CA ASP A 40 -2.95 21.61 12.86
C ASP A 40 -1.51 21.96 13.29
N ARG A 41 -0.51 21.16 12.88
CA ARG A 41 0.90 21.31 13.23
C ARG A 41 1.81 21.26 12.01
N SER A 42 3.07 21.67 12.22
CA SER A 42 4.09 21.70 11.19
C SER A 42 5.33 20.94 11.65
N GLY A 43 6.09 20.43 10.69
CA GLY A 43 7.37 19.80 10.92
C GLY A 43 7.48 18.42 10.26
N ARG A 44 8.72 17.98 10.10
CA ARG A 44 9.02 16.69 9.50
C ARG A 44 8.93 15.59 10.54
N ILE A 45 8.18 14.53 10.28
CA ILE A 45 7.96 13.42 11.22
C ILE A 45 9.28 12.82 11.72
N ALA A 46 10.27 12.66 10.84
CA ALA A 46 11.58 12.11 11.21
C ALA A 46 12.39 12.98 12.19
N ASP A 47 12.05 14.26 12.33
CA ASP A 47 12.72 15.22 13.20
C ASP A 47 11.96 15.46 14.52
N LEU A 48 10.74 14.92 14.65
CA LEU A 48 9.83 15.10 15.78
C LEU A 48 9.76 13.82 16.63
N SER A 49 9.62 13.99 17.95
CA SER A 49 9.29 12.91 18.88
C SER A 49 7.86 12.41 18.70
N TRP A 50 7.57 11.21 19.19
CA TRP A 50 6.19 10.70 19.21
C TRP A 50 5.24 11.62 19.99
N ASP A 51 5.68 12.19 21.09
CA ASP A 51 4.87 13.14 21.87
C ASP A 51 4.44 14.34 21.02
N GLU A 52 5.33 14.86 20.16
CA GLU A 52 5.03 15.98 19.27
C GLU A 52 4.09 15.55 18.12
N VAL A 53 4.36 14.41 17.50
CA VAL A 53 3.53 13.87 16.40
C VAL A 53 2.14 13.47 16.90
N SER A 54 2.04 12.82 18.06
CA SER A 54 0.76 12.37 18.65
C SER A 54 -0.14 13.52 19.09
N ALA A 55 0.43 14.70 19.31
CA ALA A 55 -0.32 15.91 19.63
C ALA A 55 -0.96 16.58 18.41
N ALA A 56 -0.55 16.21 17.17
CA ALA A 56 -1.14 16.73 15.93
C ALA A 56 -2.54 16.16 15.69
N ARG A 57 -3.40 16.95 15.03
CA ARG A 57 -4.76 16.54 14.66
C ARG A 57 -4.97 16.70 13.16
N ILE A 58 -5.32 15.61 12.51
CA ILE A 58 -5.75 15.58 11.12
C ILE A 58 -7.15 16.20 11.06
N ALA A 59 -7.36 17.18 10.18
CA ALA A 59 -8.61 17.93 10.05
C ALA A 59 -9.13 18.42 11.42
N ASP A 60 -8.24 18.88 12.30
CA ASP A 60 -8.49 19.41 13.64
C ASP A 60 -9.11 18.44 14.66
N THR A 61 -9.30 17.16 14.29
CA THR A 61 -10.02 16.19 15.12
C THR A 61 -9.29 14.86 15.32
N GLU A 62 -8.82 14.22 14.24
CA GLU A 62 -8.31 12.86 14.28
C GLU A 62 -6.83 12.79 14.66
N PRO A 63 -6.42 11.96 15.62
CA PRO A 63 -5.01 11.75 15.92
C PRO A 63 -4.32 10.96 14.80
N ILE A 64 -3.01 11.15 14.67
CA ILE A 64 -2.16 10.27 13.86
C ILE A 64 -1.99 8.95 14.63
N PRO A 65 -2.34 7.79 14.05
CA PRO A 65 -2.16 6.51 14.74
C PRO A 65 -0.73 6.00 14.59
N THR A 66 -0.28 5.20 15.54
CA THR A 66 0.86 4.32 15.29
C THR A 66 0.46 3.17 14.37
N LEU A 67 1.45 2.53 13.74
CA LEU A 67 1.18 1.30 12.96
C LEU A 67 0.62 0.19 13.86
N LEU A 68 1.07 0.10 15.10
CA LEU A 68 0.58 -0.91 16.06
C LEU A 68 -0.89 -0.68 16.40
N ASP A 69 -1.30 0.57 16.66
CA ASP A 69 -2.70 0.91 16.88
C ASP A 69 -3.60 0.47 15.71
N LEU A 70 -3.12 0.64 14.48
CA LEU A 70 -3.84 0.22 13.28
C LEU A 70 -3.98 -1.31 13.21
N ILE A 71 -2.90 -2.03 13.45
CA ILE A 71 -2.85 -3.50 13.44
C ILE A 71 -3.81 -4.09 14.50
N GLU A 72 -3.81 -3.52 15.70
CA GLU A 72 -4.64 -3.98 16.83
C GLU A 72 -6.12 -3.62 16.66
N ALA A 73 -6.40 -2.44 16.10
CA ALA A 73 -7.79 -1.99 15.89
C ALA A 73 -8.53 -2.80 14.81
N PHE A 74 -7.80 -3.39 13.87
CA PHE A 74 -8.37 -4.13 12.72
C PHE A 74 -7.74 -5.52 12.58
N PRO A 75 -7.99 -6.45 13.53
CA PRO A 75 -7.34 -7.77 13.57
C PRO A 75 -7.66 -8.65 12.37
N ASP A 76 -8.81 -8.45 11.74
CA ASP A 76 -9.27 -9.25 10.59
C ASP A 76 -8.91 -8.63 9.23
N ALA A 77 -8.35 -7.41 9.23
CA ALA A 77 -7.97 -6.74 7.99
C ALA A 77 -6.58 -7.18 7.50
N CYS A 78 -6.46 -7.31 6.18
CA CYS A 78 -5.17 -7.37 5.49
C CYS A 78 -4.65 -5.95 5.27
N ILE A 79 -3.38 -5.69 5.56
CA ILE A 79 -2.82 -4.34 5.49
C ILE A 79 -1.68 -4.29 4.47
N ASN A 80 -1.84 -3.43 3.47
CA ASN A 80 -0.76 -3.05 2.58
C ASN A 80 0.00 -1.87 3.20
N ILE A 81 1.31 -2.00 3.37
CA ILE A 81 2.13 -1.01 4.08
C ILE A 81 3.25 -0.54 3.16
N ASP A 82 3.33 0.78 2.91
CA ASP A 82 4.44 1.42 2.19
C ASP A 82 5.40 2.12 3.18
N PRO A 83 6.55 1.54 3.51
CA PRO A 83 7.60 2.24 4.25
C PRO A 83 8.26 3.31 3.37
N LYS A 84 8.12 4.59 3.74
CA LYS A 84 8.54 5.74 2.92
C LYS A 84 10.05 5.95 2.85
N ASP A 85 10.80 5.49 3.85
CA ASP A 85 12.26 5.62 3.89
C ASP A 85 12.97 4.34 4.36
N ASP A 86 14.30 4.32 4.28
CA ASP A 86 15.10 3.17 4.69
C ASP A 86 15.28 3.09 6.22
N ALA A 87 15.07 4.19 6.96
CA ALA A 87 15.23 4.23 8.41
C ALA A 87 14.10 3.50 9.14
N VAL A 88 12.86 3.54 8.59
CA VAL A 88 11.71 2.85 9.18
C VAL A 88 11.81 1.33 9.10
N VAL A 89 12.59 0.78 8.16
CA VAL A 89 12.64 -0.67 7.86
C VAL A 89 12.93 -1.55 9.07
N PRO A 90 13.96 -1.28 9.93
CA PRO A 90 14.22 -2.13 11.07
C PRO A 90 13.12 -2.10 12.13
N ALA A 91 12.52 -0.93 12.38
CA ALA A 91 11.43 -0.77 13.34
C ALA A 91 10.15 -1.45 12.82
N LEU A 92 9.82 -1.27 11.54
CA LEU A 92 8.71 -1.95 10.87
C LEU A 92 8.85 -3.47 10.97
N ALA A 93 10.01 -4.02 10.61
CA ALA A 93 10.25 -5.46 10.67
C ALA A 93 10.10 -6.03 12.09
N ARG A 94 10.52 -5.28 13.11
CA ARG A 94 10.35 -5.66 14.52
C ARG A 94 8.87 -5.68 14.91
N ILE A 95 8.11 -4.63 14.57
CA ILE A 95 6.68 -4.54 14.89
C ILE A 95 5.92 -5.71 14.24
N LEU A 96 6.11 -5.96 12.95
CA LEU A 96 5.40 -7.01 12.23
C LEU A 96 5.67 -8.42 12.79
N ARG A 97 6.91 -8.68 13.24
CA ARG A 97 7.25 -9.95 13.91
C ARG A 97 6.61 -10.07 15.29
N GLN A 98 6.67 -9.00 16.10
CA GLN A 98 6.13 -9.00 17.46
C GLN A 98 4.62 -9.12 17.47
N ALA A 99 3.94 -8.49 16.51
CA ALA A 99 2.49 -8.58 16.36
C ALA A 99 2.02 -9.89 15.70
N ASP A 100 2.95 -10.71 15.15
CA ASP A 100 2.68 -11.98 14.48
C ASP A 100 1.64 -11.86 13.35
N VAL A 101 1.85 -10.87 12.44
CA VAL A 101 0.87 -10.50 11.41
C VAL A 101 1.39 -10.65 9.97
N LEU A 102 2.48 -11.40 9.79
CA LEU A 102 3.12 -11.54 8.47
C LEU A 102 2.21 -12.20 7.41
N ASP A 103 1.24 -12.98 7.83
CA ASP A 103 0.26 -13.66 6.99
C ASP A 103 -0.84 -12.73 6.42
N ARG A 104 -1.01 -11.57 7.03
CA ARG A 104 -2.03 -10.58 6.63
C ARG A 104 -1.45 -9.23 6.23
N VAL A 105 -0.16 -9.14 5.95
CA VAL A 105 0.47 -7.90 5.45
C VAL A 105 1.09 -8.09 4.08
N CYS A 106 1.01 -7.06 3.26
CA CYS A 106 1.78 -6.92 2.03
C CYS A 106 2.63 -5.65 2.12
N LEU A 107 3.92 -5.72 1.77
CA LEU A 107 4.79 -4.55 1.80
C LEU A 107 5.02 -4.03 0.37
N GLY A 108 4.61 -2.78 0.15
CA GLY A 108 4.94 -1.99 -1.02
C GLY A 108 6.14 -1.07 -0.76
N ALA A 109 6.85 -0.62 -1.77
CA ALA A 109 7.78 0.50 -1.66
C ALA A 109 8.27 1.00 -3.02
N PHE A 110 8.57 2.29 -3.10
CA PHE A 110 9.25 2.89 -4.26
C PHE A 110 10.76 2.60 -4.30
N SER A 111 11.18 1.42 -3.78
CA SER A 111 12.58 1.01 -3.73
C SER A 111 12.71 -0.51 -3.76
N ASP A 112 13.21 -1.06 -4.88
CA ASP A 112 13.52 -2.50 -4.98
C ASP A 112 14.50 -2.96 -3.90
N ARG A 113 15.47 -2.09 -3.51
CA ARG A 113 16.44 -2.37 -2.44
C ARG A 113 15.77 -2.49 -1.08
N ARG A 114 14.82 -1.58 -0.78
CA ARG A 114 14.05 -1.60 0.47
C ARG A 114 13.23 -2.86 0.59
N LEU A 115 12.53 -3.24 -0.48
CA LEU A 115 11.76 -4.48 -0.54
C LEU A 115 12.64 -5.73 -0.39
N ALA A 116 13.82 -5.76 -1.02
CA ALA A 116 14.78 -6.85 -0.83
C ALA A 116 15.21 -6.96 0.64
N ARG A 117 15.58 -5.82 1.27
CA ARG A 117 15.96 -5.79 2.70
C ARG A 117 14.83 -6.25 3.62
N LEU A 118 13.59 -5.92 3.32
CA LEU A 118 12.43 -6.40 4.10
C LEU A 118 12.25 -7.92 3.97
N ARG A 119 12.39 -8.50 2.77
CA ARG A 119 12.38 -9.95 2.58
C ARG A 119 13.55 -10.64 3.30
N ASP A 120 14.73 -10.06 3.27
CA ASP A 120 15.89 -10.59 4.03
C ASP A 120 15.64 -10.60 5.54
N LEU A 121 14.98 -9.56 6.06
CA LEU A 121 14.63 -9.45 7.48
C LEU A 121 13.45 -10.33 7.89
N LEU A 122 12.39 -10.44 7.08
CA LEU A 122 11.13 -11.05 7.47
C LEU A 122 10.91 -12.44 6.87
N GLY A 123 11.75 -12.85 5.96
CA GLY A 123 11.73 -14.17 5.33
C GLY A 123 11.12 -14.18 3.93
N PRO A 124 11.32 -15.28 3.19
CA PRO A 124 10.94 -15.39 1.78
C PRO A 124 9.43 -15.52 1.54
N THR A 125 8.67 -15.84 2.57
CA THR A 125 7.20 -15.97 2.51
C THR A 125 6.47 -14.64 2.66
N LEU A 126 7.19 -13.55 2.98
CA LEU A 126 6.61 -12.22 3.10
C LEU A 126 5.97 -11.79 1.78
N CYS A 127 4.69 -11.42 1.82
CA CYS A 127 4.03 -10.80 0.67
C CYS A 127 4.65 -9.44 0.39
N THR A 128 5.15 -9.23 -0.83
CA THR A 128 5.68 -7.93 -1.27
C THR A 128 5.22 -7.60 -2.67
N SER A 129 5.14 -6.30 -2.95
CA SER A 129 5.02 -5.81 -4.32
C SER A 129 6.37 -5.80 -5.04
N ALA A 130 6.32 -5.60 -6.36
CA ALA A 130 7.47 -5.23 -7.17
C ALA A 130 7.85 -3.77 -6.92
N GLY A 131 9.15 -3.45 -6.87
CA GLY A 131 9.63 -2.08 -6.87
C GLY A 131 9.71 -1.48 -8.30
N PRO A 132 10.01 -0.17 -8.43
CA PRO A 132 9.94 0.53 -9.72
C PRO A 132 10.79 -0.07 -10.85
N ARG A 133 12.02 -0.53 -10.54
CA ARG A 133 12.90 -1.18 -11.53
C ARG A 133 12.36 -2.54 -11.95
N SER A 134 11.83 -3.30 -11.00
CA SER A 134 11.18 -4.59 -11.24
C SER A 134 9.94 -4.43 -12.12
N ILE A 135 9.11 -3.41 -11.86
CA ILE A 135 7.93 -3.07 -12.68
C ILE A 135 8.35 -2.70 -14.11
N ALA A 136 9.37 -1.87 -14.27
CA ALA A 136 9.88 -1.50 -15.59
C ALA A 136 10.40 -2.73 -16.36
N GLY A 137 11.18 -3.58 -15.71
CA GLY A 137 11.66 -4.85 -16.29
C GLY A 137 10.50 -5.78 -16.66
N PHE A 138 9.51 -5.90 -15.79
CA PHE A 138 8.31 -6.71 -16.05
C PHE A 138 7.50 -6.15 -17.22
N ARG A 139 7.34 -4.81 -17.32
CA ARG A 139 6.65 -4.20 -18.46
C ARG A 139 7.30 -4.57 -19.79
N VAL A 140 8.62 -4.59 -19.85
CA VAL A 140 9.36 -5.06 -21.03
C VAL A 140 9.13 -6.56 -21.25
N ALA A 141 9.20 -7.39 -20.20
CA ALA A 141 8.99 -8.83 -20.28
C ALA A 141 7.57 -9.20 -20.71
N SER A 142 6.56 -8.35 -20.43
CA SER A 142 5.17 -8.55 -20.85
C SER A 142 4.98 -8.57 -22.38
N PHE A 143 5.98 -8.18 -23.16
CA PHE A 143 5.99 -8.35 -24.62
C PHE A 143 6.47 -9.74 -25.09
N GLY A 144 6.51 -10.73 -24.19
CA GLY A 144 6.83 -12.11 -24.52
C GLY A 144 8.30 -12.46 -24.26
N LEU A 145 9.05 -11.60 -23.58
CA LEU A 145 10.43 -11.90 -23.22
C LEU A 145 10.50 -12.85 -22.02
N PRO A 146 11.48 -13.77 -21.99
CA PRO A 146 11.65 -14.68 -20.86
C PRO A 146 12.05 -13.89 -19.60
N MET A 147 11.46 -14.26 -18.49
CA MET A 147 11.76 -13.69 -17.17
C MET A 147 11.78 -14.82 -16.13
N ARG A 148 12.73 -14.77 -15.20
CA ARG A 148 12.76 -15.69 -14.07
C ARG A 148 11.59 -15.41 -13.15
N GLN A 149 11.14 -16.44 -12.40
CA GLN A 149 10.11 -16.24 -11.35
C GLN A 149 10.58 -15.17 -10.36
N PRO A 150 9.80 -14.11 -10.18
CA PRO A 150 10.18 -13.03 -9.28
C PRO A 150 9.95 -13.38 -7.81
N PRO A 151 10.63 -12.71 -6.88
CA PRO A 151 10.42 -12.89 -5.44
C PRO A 151 9.29 -12.05 -4.86
N TRP A 152 8.47 -11.42 -5.69
CA TRP A 152 7.30 -10.61 -5.28
C TRP A 152 6.00 -11.26 -5.75
N HIS A 153 4.89 -10.89 -5.11
CA HIS A 153 3.59 -11.51 -5.28
C HIS A 153 2.60 -10.65 -6.07
N CYS A 154 2.83 -9.34 -6.09
CA CYS A 154 1.95 -8.41 -6.80
C CYS A 154 2.73 -7.24 -7.42
N MET A 155 2.05 -6.54 -8.30
CA MET A 155 2.49 -5.29 -8.90
C MET A 155 1.53 -4.18 -8.50
N GLN A 156 2.04 -3.21 -7.75
CA GLN A 156 1.30 -2.04 -7.33
C GLN A 156 1.75 -0.86 -8.20
N VAL A 157 0.90 -0.46 -9.11
CA VAL A 157 1.28 0.44 -10.21
C VAL A 157 0.25 1.55 -10.42
N PRO A 158 0.68 2.75 -10.86
CA PRO A 158 -0.25 3.72 -11.40
C PRO A 158 -0.75 3.26 -12.79
N THR A 159 -1.91 3.72 -13.21
CA THR A 159 -2.41 3.46 -14.58
C THR A 159 -1.45 3.94 -15.65
N ARG A 160 -0.77 5.08 -15.37
CA ARG A 160 0.22 5.70 -16.27
C ARG A 160 1.46 6.13 -15.48
N SER A 161 2.61 6.08 -16.15
CA SER A 161 3.85 6.66 -15.65
C SER A 161 4.54 7.42 -16.78
N ASN A 162 4.92 8.70 -16.54
CA ASN A 162 5.53 9.58 -17.54
C ASN A 162 4.77 9.61 -18.88
N GLY A 163 3.43 9.64 -18.83
CA GLY A 163 2.57 9.65 -20.01
C GLY A 163 2.37 8.28 -20.68
N ILE A 164 3.13 7.27 -20.31
CA ILE A 164 3.01 5.90 -20.84
C ILE A 164 1.98 5.12 -20.04
N ARG A 165 1.04 4.47 -20.72
CA ARG A 165 0.10 3.53 -20.10
C ARG A 165 0.86 2.30 -19.61
N LEU A 166 0.87 2.08 -18.29
CA LEU A 166 1.49 0.90 -17.69
C LEU A 166 0.53 -0.30 -17.66
N VAL A 167 -0.74 -0.06 -17.30
CA VAL A 167 -1.74 -1.09 -17.15
C VAL A 167 -2.54 -1.20 -18.46
N ASP A 168 -2.38 -2.33 -19.14
CA ASP A 168 -3.16 -2.76 -20.30
C ASP A 168 -3.41 -4.26 -20.22
N GLN A 169 -4.24 -4.81 -21.10
CA GLN A 169 -4.57 -6.24 -21.12
C GLN A 169 -3.34 -7.14 -21.16
N ARG A 170 -2.31 -6.76 -21.92
CA ARG A 170 -1.06 -7.53 -22.02
C ARG A 170 -0.33 -7.59 -20.68
N PHE A 171 -0.25 -6.46 -19.97
CA PHE A 171 0.40 -6.39 -18.67
C PHE A 171 -0.30 -7.27 -17.64
N VAL A 172 -1.64 -7.17 -17.57
CA VAL A 172 -2.46 -7.98 -16.66
C VAL A 172 -2.34 -9.47 -16.98
N THR A 173 -2.53 -9.86 -18.25
CA THR A 173 -2.39 -11.27 -18.67
C THR A 173 -1.01 -11.81 -18.36
N ALA A 174 0.06 -11.06 -18.67
CA ALA A 174 1.44 -11.51 -18.39
C ALA A 174 1.73 -11.64 -16.88
N ALA A 175 1.05 -10.86 -16.03
CA ALA A 175 1.11 -11.00 -14.57
C ALA A 175 0.41 -12.26 -14.11
N HIS A 176 -0.82 -12.48 -14.55
CA HIS A 176 -1.63 -13.65 -14.19
C HIS A 176 -0.98 -14.96 -14.65
N ASP A 177 -0.40 -15.01 -15.86
CA ASP A 177 0.36 -16.16 -16.36
C ASP A 177 1.54 -16.58 -15.45
N ARG A 178 1.96 -15.67 -14.56
CA ARG A 178 3.04 -15.89 -13.58
C ARG A 178 2.54 -15.99 -12.13
N GLY A 179 1.23 -16.01 -11.93
CA GLY A 179 0.60 -16.04 -10.60
C GLY A 179 0.80 -14.75 -9.82
N LEU A 180 0.99 -13.60 -10.50
CA LEU A 180 1.16 -12.29 -9.89
C LEU A 180 -0.14 -11.51 -9.95
N GLN A 181 -0.48 -10.81 -8.87
CA GLN A 181 -1.61 -9.88 -8.83
C GLN A 181 -1.22 -8.48 -9.33
N VAL A 182 -2.20 -7.76 -9.87
CA VAL A 182 -2.06 -6.37 -10.32
C VAL A 182 -2.99 -5.48 -9.50
N HIS A 183 -2.40 -4.59 -8.70
CA HIS A 183 -3.12 -3.58 -7.92
C HIS A 183 -2.82 -2.19 -8.50
N VAL A 184 -3.85 -1.37 -8.66
CA VAL A 184 -3.72 -0.06 -9.30
C VAL A 184 -4.08 1.05 -8.33
N TRP A 185 -3.23 2.08 -8.25
CA TRP A 185 -3.33 3.23 -7.35
C TRP A 185 -3.06 4.56 -8.07
N THR A 186 -3.47 5.71 -7.56
CA THR A 186 -4.66 5.89 -6.75
C THR A 186 -5.80 6.22 -7.72
N VAL A 187 -6.86 5.44 -7.72
CA VAL A 187 -7.94 5.54 -8.70
C VAL A 187 -9.20 6.05 -8.03
N ASN A 188 -9.59 7.28 -8.33
CA ASN A 188 -10.75 7.95 -7.75
C ASN A 188 -11.87 8.23 -8.75
N ASP A 189 -11.59 8.06 -10.05
CA ASP A 189 -12.56 8.24 -11.13
C ASP A 189 -13.34 6.93 -11.38
N PRO A 190 -14.69 6.94 -11.31
CA PRO A 190 -15.52 5.77 -11.57
C PRO A 190 -15.32 5.17 -12.97
N GLU A 191 -15.15 5.98 -14.00
CA GLU A 191 -14.90 5.52 -15.37
C GLU A 191 -13.59 4.74 -15.45
N GLU A 192 -12.53 5.22 -14.77
CA GLU A 192 -11.25 4.53 -14.69
C GLU A 192 -11.37 3.22 -13.89
N MET A 193 -12.17 3.20 -12.80
CA MET A 193 -12.45 1.98 -12.05
C MET A 193 -13.13 0.93 -12.94
N HIS A 194 -14.14 1.31 -13.73
CA HIS A 194 -14.79 0.40 -14.70
C HIS A 194 -13.79 -0.20 -15.68
N LEU A 195 -12.96 0.64 -16.30
CA LEU A 195 -11.95 0.19 -17.28
C LEU A 195 -10.94 -0.78 -16.67
N LEU A 196 -10.50 -0.54 -15.44
CA LEU A 196 -9.54 -1.41 -14.76
C LEU A 196 -10.15 -2.76 -14.38
N ILE A 197 -11.40 -2.78 -13.93
CA ILE A 197 -12.12 -4.02 -13.64
C ILE A 197 -12.30 -4.83 -14.94
N ASP A 198 -12.63 -4.18 -16.07
CA ASP A 198 -12.76 -4.86 -17.37
C ASP A 198 -11.41 -5.42 -17.87
N LEU A 199 -10.28 -4.79 -17.52
CA LEU A 199 -8.94 -5.32 -17.77
C LEU A 199 -8.59 -6.52 -16.89
N GLY A 200 -9.36 -6.78 -15.82
CA GLY A 200 -9.15 -7.88 -14.89
C GLY A 200 -8.06 -7.61 -13.85
N VAL A 201 -7.87 -6.36 -13.41
CA VAL A 201 -6.96 -6.08 -12.28
C VAL A 201 -7.50 -6.71 -10.99
N ASP A 202 -6.60 -7.11 -10.09
CA ASP A 202 -6.97 -7.83 -8.87
C ASP A 202 -7.29 -6.89 -7.71
N GLY A 203 -6.84 -5.63 -7.77
CA GLY A 203 -7.11 -4.64 -6.73
C GLY A 203 -7.09 -3.20 -7.24
N ILE A 204 -7.92 -2.37 -6.63
CA ILE A 204 -7.96 -0.92 -6.83
C ILE A 204 -7.78 -0.24 -5.48
N MET A 205 -6.75 0.61 -5.36
CA MET A 205 -6.56 1.47 -4.21
C MET A 205 -7.18 2.83 -4.50
N THR A 206 -8.06 3.30 -3.60
CA THR A 206 -8.86 4.51 -3.80
C THR A 206 -9.09 5.26 -2.50
N ASP A 207 -9.19 6.59 -2.59
CA ASP A 207 -9.66 7.46 -1.50
C ASP A 207 -11.19 7.54 -1.43
N ARG A 208 -11.88 6.86 -2.38
CA ARG A 208 -13.35 6.89 -2.51
C ARG A 208 -13.97 5.50 -2.35
N PRO A 209 -13.80 4.85 -1.16
CA PRO A 209 -14.22 3.47 -0.97
C PRO A 209 -15.72 3.25 -1.19
N SER A 210 -16.57 4.22 -0.83
CA SER A 210 -18.01 4.12 -1.07
C SER A 210 -18.36 4.04 -2.56
N VAL A 211 -17.63 4.78 -3.41
CA VAL A 211 -17.82 4.78 -4.87
C VAL A 211 -17.42 3.43 -5.45
N LEU A 212 -16.22 2.95 -5.12
CA LEU A 212 -15.75 1.64 -5.60
C LEU A 212 -16.67 0.51 -5.14
N ARG A 213 -17.14 0.54 -3.88
CA ARG A 213 -18.08 -0.46 -3.36
C ARG A 213 -19.38 -0.50 -4.15
N THR A 214 -20.00 0.67 -4.41
CA THR A 214 -21.23 0.75 -5.22
C THR A 214 -21.03 0.11 -6.58
N LEU A 215 -19.96 0.48 -7.27
CA LEU A 215 -19.61 -0.06 -8.57
C LEU A 215 -19.40 -1.58 -8.55
N LEU A 216 -18.73 -2.12 -7.53
CA LEU A 216 -18.50 -3.57 -7.40
C LEU A 216 -19.81 -4.32 -7.12
N ILE A 217 -20.74 -3.74 -6.32
CA ILE A 217 -22.08 -4.30 -6.09
C ILE A 217 -22.89 -4.35 -7.40
N GLU A 218 -22.94 -3.26 -8.16
CA GLU A 218 -23.62 -3.17 -9.44
C GLU A 218 -23.12 -4.20 -10.45
N ARG A 219 -21.85 -4.57 -10.35
CA ARG A 219 -21.22 -5.57 -11.22
C ARG A 219 -21.27 -6.99 -10.66
N GLY A 220 -21.86 -7.20 -9.49
CA GLY A 220 -21.92 -8.52 -8.83
C GLY A 220 -20.55 -9.05 -8.36
N LEU A 221 -19.58 -8.15 -8.12
CA LEU A 221 -18.21 -8.46 -7.70
C LEU A 221 -17.95 -8.19 -6.21
N TRP A 222 -18.94 -7.66 -5.50
CA TRP A 222 -18.86 -7.46 -4.05
C TRP A 222 -19.49 -8.65 -3.33
N ALA A 223 -18.68 -9.34 -2.49
CA ALA A 223 -19.13 -10.50 -1.68
C ALA A 223 -19.37 -10.11 -0.23
#